data_ad1ddad370fb8a9a79ebd2ae90e65e3f
#
_entry.id   ad1ddad370fb8a9a79ebd2ae90e65e3f
#
_cell.length_a   1.000
_cell.length_b   1.000
_cell.length_c   1.000
_cell.angle_alpha   90.00
_cell.angle_beta   90.00
_cell.angle_gamma   90.00
#
_symmetry.space_group_name_H-M   'P 1'
#
loop_
_entity.id
_entity.type
_entity.pdbx_description
1 polymer ?
#
loop_
_entity_poly.entity_id
_entity_poly.type
_entity_poly.pdbx_seq_one_letter_code
_entity_poly.pdbx_strand_id
1 'polypeptide(L)'
;QSEGYNLIGPISADTMFYRKKRQRFDAAVCMYHDQALIPIKTLDFHSSVNLTIGLSFIRTSPDHGTAFDIAGKNLANPTSTIEAIKLAWHLSKKEQKDQ
;
A
#
# COMPACT_ATOMS: atom_id res chain seq x y z
N GLN A 1 -1.67 19.31 -13.03
CA GLN A 1 -0.57 20.29 -12.86
C GLN A 1 -1.10 21.71 -12.65
N SER A 2 -2.27 22.03 -13.21
CA SER A 2 -2.86 23.36 -13.05
C SER A 2 -3.19 23.70 -11.59
N GLU A 3 -3.32 22.69 -10.74
CA GLU A 3 -3.61 22.85 -9.31
C GLU A 3 -2.34 23.00 -8.45
N GLY A 4 -1.17 23.10 -9.07
CA GLY A 4 0.08 23.26 -8.34
C GLY A 4 0.74 21.96 -7.86
N TYR A 5 0.19 20.80 -8.21
CA TYR A 5 0.79 19.53 -7.84
C TYR A 5 1.93 19.15 -8.78
N ASN A 6 2.97 18.55 -8.21
CA ASN A 6 4.12 18.08 -8.99
C ASN A 6 3.80 16.67 -9.52
N LEU A 7 3.17 16.62 -10.69
CA LEU A 7 2.70 15.39 -11.31
C LEU A 7 3.51 15.05 -12.56
N ILE A 8 3.83 13.77 -12.71
CA ILE A 8 4.49 13.21 -13.88
C ILE A 8 3.54 12.21 -14.52
N GLY A 9 3.25 12.39 -15.81
CA GLY A 9 2.40 11.40 -16.48
C GLY A 9 1.59 12.01 -17.61
N PRO A 10 0.71 11.23 -18.23
CA PRO A 10 0.49 9.79 -17.95
C PRO A 10 1.70 8.94 -18.34
N ILE A 11 1.90 7.82 -17.65
CA ILE A 11 3.03 6.92 -17.84
C ILE A 11 2.51 5.51 -18.13
N SER A 12 3.18 4.79 -19.03
CA SER A 12 2.83 3.40 -19.33
C SER A 12 3.03 2.52 -18.11
N ALA A 13 1.99 1.77 -17.73
CA ALA A 13 2.02 0.96 -16.52
C ALA A 13 3.08 -0.14 -16.57
N ASP A 14 3.34 -0.70 -17.76
CA ASP A 14 4.28 -1.81 -17.90
C ASP A 14 5.75 -1.40 -17.68
N THR A 15 6.07 -0.11 -17.81
CA THR A 15 7.44 0.37 -17.61
C THR A 15 7.61 1.25 -16.38
N MET A 16 6.53 1.55 -15.68
CA MET A 16 6.54 2.53 -14.58
C MET A 16 7.29 2.04 -13.34
N PHE A 17 7.25 0.75 -13.08
CA PHE A 17 7.66 0.21 -11.78
C PHE A 17 9.04 -0.42 -11.75
N TYR A 18 9.82 -0.40 -12.84
CA TYR A 18 11.17 -0.90 -12.75
C TYR A 18 12.05 0.10 -12.00
N ARG A 19 13.14 -0.38 -11.44
CA ARG A 19 13.93 0.33 -10.43
C ARG A 19 14.28 1.78 -10.79
N LYS A 20 14.76 2.03 -12.01
CA LYS A 20 15.17 3.38 -12.41
C LYS A 20 13.98 4.35 -12.48
N LYS A 21 12.82 3.89 -12.92
CA LYS A 21 11.62 4.73 -12.99
C LYS A 21 11.05 5.00 -11.61
N ARG A 22 11.09 4.00 -10.72
CA ARG A 22 10.57 4.17 -9.34
C ARG A 22 11.33 5.23 -8.56
N GLN A 23 12.59 5.47 -8.88
CA GLN A 23 13.39 6.48 -8.22
C GLN A 23 12.97 7.91 -8.56
N ARG A 24 12.13 8.10 -9.57
CA ARG A 24 11.69 9.41 -10.04
C ARG A 24 10.40 9.91 -9.40
N PHE A 25 9.74 9.10 -8.59
CA PHE A 25 8.48 9.50 -7.98
C PHE A 25 8.38 8.92 -6.56
N ASP A 26 7.57 9.57 -5.72
CA ASP A 26 7.35 9.16 -4.34
C ASP A 26 6.08 8.31 -4.21
N ALA A 27 5.10 8.54 -5.07
CA ALA A 27 3.82 7.84 -5.04
C ALA A 27 3.31 7.65 -6.46
N ALA A 28 2.61 6.55 -6.69
CA ALA A 28 1.99 6.24 -7.97
C ALA A 28 0.47 6.26 -7.83
N VAL A 29 -0.20 7.02 -8.70
CA VAL A 29 -1.66 7.03 -8.77
C VAL A 29 -2.10 6.07 -9.85
N CYS A 30 -2.85 5.06 -9.48
CA CYS A 30 -3.32 4.01 -10.39
C CYS A 30 -4.82 4.13 -10.58
N MET A 31 -5.29 3.78 -11.78
CA MET A 31 -6.69 4.01 -12.16
C MET A 31 -7.59 2.83 -11.84
N TYR A 32 -7.03 1.65 -11.55
CA TYR A 32 -7.82 0.48 -11.17
C TYR A 32 -6.99 -0.41 -10.24
N HIS A 33 -7.68 -1.31 -9.56
CA HIS A 33 -7.14 -2.13 -8.46
C HIS A 33 -5.87 -2.89 -8.84
N ASP A 34 -5.90 -3.67 -9.91
CA ASP A 34 -4.76 -4.51 -10.27
C ASP A 34 -3.57 -3.73 -10.78
N GLN A 35 -3.79 -2.54 -11.32
CA GLN A 35 -2.70 -1.66 -11.76
C GLN A 35 -1.78 -1.30 -10.59
N ALA A 36 -2.34 -1.22 -9.39
CA ALA A 36 -1.58 -0.95 -8.17
C ALA A 36 -1.10 -2.24 -7.50
N LEU A 37 -1.96 -3.28 -7.44
CA LEU A 37 -1.65 -4.47 -6.65
C LEU A 37 -0.66 -5.41 -7.33
N ILE A 38 -0.63 -5.47 -8.66
CA ILE A 38 0.35 -6.30 -9.36
C ILE A 38 1.79 -5.86 -9.01
N PRO A 39 2.16 -4.56 -9.16
CA PRO A 39 3.51 -4.15 -8.77
C PRO A 39 3.77 -4.28 -7.26
N ILE A 40 2.81 -3.97 -6.41
CA ILE A 40 3.00 -4.08 -4.96
C ILE A 40 3.29 -5.52 -4.57
N LYS A 41 2.48 -6.46 -5.03
CA LYS A 41 2.66 -7.87 -4.69
C LYS A 41 3.89 -8.47 -5.34
N THR A 42 4.34 -7.94 -6.46
CA THR A 42 5.58 -8.36 -7.10
C THR A 42 6.80 -7.90 -6.31
N LEU A 43 6.77 -6.66 -5.82
CA LEU A 43 7.90 -6.05 -5.12
C LEU A 43 7.96 -6.44 -3.66
N ASP A 44 6.80 -6.55 -3.00
CA ASP A 44 6.75 -6.84 -1.57
C ASP A 44 5.43 -7.50 -1.20
N PHE A 45 5.36 -8.81 -1.40
CA PHE A 45 4.13 -9.58 -1.20
C PHE A 45 3.69 -9.62 0.26
N HIS A 46 4.64 -9.72 1.20
CA HIS A 46 4.34 -10.04 2.60
C HIS A 46 4.15 -8.84 3.51
N SER A 47 4.79 -7.71 3.25
CA SER A 47 4.77 -6.57 4.17
C SER A 47 3.89 -5.41 3.71
N SER A 48 3.26 -5.50 2.54
CA SER A 48 2.38 -4.43 2.07
C SER A 48 1.10 -4.35 2.90
N VAL A 49 0.60 -3.13 3.03
CA VAL A 49 -0.53 -2.81 3.90
C VAL A 49 -1.54 -1.97 3.12
N ASN A 50 -2.81 -2.19 3.35
CA ASN A 50 -3.89 -1.34 2.84
C ASN A 50 -4.21 -0.28 3.88
N LEU A 51 -4.14 0.98 3.48
CA LEU A 51 -4.51 2.12 4.33
C LEU A 51 -5.65 2.87 3.66
N THR A 52 -6.77 3.03 4.37
CA THR A 52 -7.89 3.83 3.88
C THR A 52 -7.75 5.25 4.43
N ILE A 53 -7.67 6.23 3.53
CA ILE A 53 -7.53 7.64 3.92
C ILE A 53 -8.86 8.38 3.76
N GLY A 54 -8.98 9.50 4.44
CA GLY A 54 -10.21 10.33 4.37
C GLY A 54 -11.26 9.98 5.41
N LEU A 55 -10.97 9.06 6.32
CA LEU A 55 -11.86 8.72 7.43
C LEU A 55 -11.50 9.53 8.67
N SER A 56 -12.46 9.68 9.58
CA SER A 56 -12.22 10.35 10.87
C SER A 56 -11.43 9.48 11.85
N PHE A 57 -11.16 8.25 11.49
CA PHE A 57 -10.37 7.31 12.28
C PHE A 57 -9.39 6.60 11.37
N ILE A 58 -8.38 5.96 11.95
CA ILE A 58 -7.35 5.25 11.19
C ILE A 58 -7.83 3.82 10.91
N ARG A 59 -7.76 3.41 9.64
CA ARG A 59 -8.12 2.06 9.22
C ARG A 59 -7.00 1.49 8.37
N THR A 60 -6.35 0.44 8.89
CA THR A 60 -5.36 -0.33 8.14
C THR A 60 -5.81 -1.78 8.07
N SER A 61 -5.38 -2.49 7.06
CA SER A 61 -5.66 -3.92 6.95
C SER A 61 -4.52 -4.62 6.23
N PRO A 62 -4.31 -5.91 6.51
CA PRO A 62 -3.32 -6.68 5.75
C PRO A 62 -3.74 -6.79 4.29
N ASP A 63 -2.74 -6.82 3.42
CA ASP A 63 -2.95 -6.87 1.98
C ASP A 63 -2.84 -8.31 1.48
N HIS A 64 -3.76 -9.17 1.93
CA HIS A 64 -3.81 -10.56 1.48
C HIS A 64 -5.27 -11.03 1.37
N GLY A 65 -5.49 -12.05 0.55
CA GLY A 65 -6.81 -12.67 0.41
C GLY A 65 -7.09 -13.68 1.52
N THR A 66 -8.21 -14.40 1.37
CA THR A 66 -8.66 -15.37 2.37
C THR A 66 -7.75 -16.60 2.46
N ALA A 67 -6.99 -16.90 1.38
CA ALA A 67 -6.02 -18.01 1.35
C ALA A 67 -6.64 -19.33 1.80
N PHE A 68 -7.77 -19.73 1.21
CA PHE A 68 -8.51 -20.94 1.60
C PHE A 68 -7.67 -22.21 1.52
N ASP A 69 -6.72 -22.26 0.57
CA ASP A 69 -5.86 -23.43 0.38
C ASP A 69 -4.93 -23.70 1.55
N ILE A 70 -4.66 -22.72 2.40
CA ILE A 70 -3.83 -22.87 3.60
C ILE A 70 -4.61 -22.67 4.89
N ALA A 71 -5.93 -22.48 4.80
CA ALA A 71 -6.76 -22.28 5.99
C ALA A 71 -6.67 -23.49 6.92
N GLY A 72 -6.44 -23.25 8.20
CA GLY A 72 -6.31 -24.30 9.20
C GLY A 72 -5.01 -25.07 9.19
N LYS A 73 -4.07 -24.72 8.27
CA LYS A 73 -2.79 -25.44 8.15
C LYS A 73 -1.63 -24.75 8.87
N ASN A 74 -1.89 -23.62 9.50
CA ASN A 74 -0.86 -22.84 10.21
C ASN A 74 0.29 -22.38 9.29
N LEU A 75 0.00 -22.18 8.01
CA LEU A 75 1.01 -21.82 7.00
C LEU A 75 0.96 -20.33 6.61
N ALA A 76 -0.02 -19.57 7.11
CA ALA A 76 -0.17 -18.18 6.75
C ALA A 76 1.00 -17.35 7.27
N ASN A 77 1.51 -16.43 6.44
CA ASN A 77 2.55 -15.49 6.85
C ASN A 77 1.86 -14.27 7.50
N PRO A 78 2.15 -13.96 8.78
CA PRO A 78 1.48 -12.86 9.48
C PRO A 78 2.10 -11.49 9.24
N THR A 79 3.11 -11.37 8.40
CA THR A 79 3.89 -10.13 8.27
C THR A 79 3.01 -8.94 7.89
N SER A 80 2.11 -9.11 6.92
CA SER A 80 1.23 -8.01 6.49
C SER A 80 0.31 -7.54 7.63
N THR A 81 -0.23 -8.47 8.42
CA THR A 81 -1.06 -8.13 9.59
C THR A 81 -0.25 -7.38 10.63
N ILE A 82 0.96 -7.83 10.91
CA ILE A 82 1.86 -7.17 11.87
C ILE A 82 2.17 -5.75 11.40
N GLU A 83 2.48 -5.58 10.11
CA GLU A 83 2.78 -4.25 9.56
C GLU A 83 1.55 -3.34 9.59
N ALA A 84 0.36 -3.89 9.36
CA ALA A 84 -0.88 -3.11 9.45
C ALA A 84 -1.09 -2.59 10.87
N ILE A 85 -0.86 -3.43 11.89
CA ILE A 85 -0.98 -3.04 13.30
C ILE A 85 0.05 -1.96 13.64
N LYS A 86 1.30 -2.14 13.21
CA LYS A 86 2.36 -1.15 13.46
C LYS A 86 2.05 0.19 12.82
N LEU A 87 1.53 0.19 11.60
CA LEU A 87 1.17 1.42 10.92
C LEU A 87 0.03 2.14 11.64
N ALA A 88 -1.00 1.41 12.04
CA ALA A 88 -2.14 1.98 12.78
C ALA A 88 -1.67 2.61 14.09
N TRP A 89 -0.79 1.92 14.82
CA TRP A 89 -0.21 2.44 16.06
C TRP A 89 0.57 3.73 15.82
N HIS A 90 1.44 3.72 14.81
CA HIS A 90 2.28 4.88 14.47
C HIS A 90 1.42 6.10 14.11
N LEU A 91 0.40 5.91 13.27
CA LEU A 91 -0.47 6.99 12.83
C LEU A 91 -1.36 7.50 13.96
N SER A 92 -1.82 6.62 14.86
CA SER A 92 -2.58 7.03 16.04
C SER A 92 -1.78 7.96 16.94
N LYS A 93 -0.51 7.66 17.18
CA LYS A 93 0.36 8.51 17.98
C LYS A 93 0.58 9.85 17.32
N LYS A 94 0.74 9.88 16.01
CA LYS A 94 0.93 11.12 15.26
C LYS A 94 -0.30 12.01 15.35
N GLU A 95 -1.51 11.45 15.25
CA GLU A 95 -2.75 12.21 15.42
C GLU A 95 -2.87 12.82 16.81
N GLN A 96 -2.49 12.08 17.86
CA GLN A 96 -2.54 12.58 19.23
C GLN A 96 -1.61 13.77 19.43
N LYS A 97 -0.45 13.78 18.76
CA LYS A 97 0.48 14.91 18.84
C LYS A 97 -0.02 16.16 18.14
N ASP A 98 -0.84 16.00 17.10
CA ASP A 98 -1.38 17.10 16.33
C ASP A 98 -2.65 17.70 16.96
N GLN A 99 -3.16 17.08 18.01
CA GLN A 99 -4.28 17.59 18.81
C GLN A 99 -3.75 18.36 20.01
#